data_21fd84a8ea57471ae0c4a1fb0414d86a
#
_entry.id   21fd84a8ea57471ae0c4a1fb0414d86a
#
_cell.length_a   1.000
_cell.length_b   1.000
_cell.length_c   1.000
_cell.angle_alpha   90.00
_cell.angle_beta   90.00
_cell.angle_gamma   90.00
#
_symmetry.space_group_name_H-M   'P 1'
#
loop_
_entity.id
_entity.type
_entity.pdbx_description
1 polymer ?
#
loop_
_entity_poly.entity_id
_entity_poly.type
_entity_poly.pdbx_seq_one_letter_code
_entity_poly.pdbx_strand_id
1 'polypeptide(L)'
;MPTISLQRDDLEALIAGPDETPSRIPLDQLEQWLMLVKGELKGHNSETGELRIELQDSNRPDLWCCEGIARQIRIKQRGASISYPFFKKQQRVARKLLVAPGLDRIRPYVAACTAVGYRVTASGLTQLIQTQEKLADIFGRKRRTVSIGLYRLAPIVFPVSYDLVKPDEVRFTPLGMETVMTLREILMVHPKGVEYGGILGGHDQLPVLRDAKGQVLSFPPIINSREIGEVQIGDDQLFVEVTGTDLPMVALTLNIFAANLADRGAVVAPVEIQSPVKTAFGRRWSTPIDFGAPRTIPLKA
;
A
#
# COMPACT_ATOMS: atom_id res chain seq x y z
N MET A 1 2.87 -0.09 20.51
CA MET A 1 2.34 1.10 19.81
C MET A 1 3.22 1.37 18.60
N PRO A 2 2.65 1.66 17.43
CA PRO A 2 3.47 1.90 16.26
C PRO A 2 4.28 3.20 16.42
N THR A 3 5.57 3.10 16.14
CA THR A 3 6.47 4.24 16.05
C THR A 3 6.87 4.43 14.60
N ILE A 4 6.80 5.64 14.09
CA ILE A 4 7.20 5.99 12.73
C ILE A 4 8.29 7.06 12.77
N SER A 5 9.20 6.98 11.78
CA SER A 5 10.18 8.03 11.49
C SER A 5 9.79 8.75 10.20
N LEU A 6 9.86 10.06 10.20
CA LEU A 6 9.53 10.86 9.04
C LEU A 6 10.41 12.11 8.95
N GLN A 7 10.53 12.66 7.75
CA GLN A 7 11.23 13.92 7.54
C GLN A 7 10.30 15.10 7.82
N ARG A 8 10.78 16.04 8.64
CA ARG A 8 10.02 17.22 9.04
C ARG A 8 9.56 18.05 7.85
N ASP A 9 10.45 18.27 6.89
CA ASP A 9 10.15 19.06 5.70
C ASP A 9 9.07 18.37 4.84
N ASP A 10 9.07 17.03 4.77
CA ASP A 10 8.04 16.24 4.07
C ASP A 10 6.68 16.38 4.77
N LEU A 11 6.65 16.31 6.10
CA LEU A 11 5.44 16.52 6.90
C LEU A 11 4.88 17.93 6.71
N GLU A 12 5.72 18.94 6.82
CA GLU A 12 5.35 20.36 6.66
C GLU A 12 4.79 20.63 5.25
N ALA A 13 5.43 20.05 4.21
CA ALA A 13 4.95 20.14 2.84
C ALA A 13 3.57 19.48 2.64
N LEU A 14 3.36 18.29 3.23
CA LEU A 14 2.09 17.61 3.17
C LEU A 14 0.98 18.31 3.97
N ILE A 15 1.30 19.00 5.07
CA ILE A 15 0.35 19.81 5.83
C ILE A 15 -0.07 21.05 5.02
N ALA A 16 0.87 21.73 4.38
CA ALA A 16 0.58 22.84 3.48
C ALA A 16 -0.29 22.39 2.29
N GLY A 17 0.03 21.23 1.70
CA GLY A 17 -0.64 20.72 0.52
C GLY A 17 -0.09 21.30 -0.79
N PRO A 18 -0.63 20.89 -1.95
CA PRO A 18 -0.03 21.19 -3.25
C PRO A 18 -0.09 22.66 -3.66
N ASP A 19 -1.03 23.42 -3.10
CA ASP A 19 -1.31 24.80 -3.51
C ASP A 19 -0.67 25.87 -2.60
N GLU A 20 0.01 25.43 -1.53
CA GLU A 20 0.58 26.34 -0.53
C GLU A 20 2.08 26.13 -0.37
N THR A 21 2.82 27.21 -0.09
CA THR A 21 4.23 27.12 0.26
C THR A 21 4.37 26.58 1.69
N PRO A 22 5.16 25.52 1.91
CA PRO A 22 5.41 24.99 3.24
C PRO A 22 6.01 26.07 4.16
N SER A 23 5.52 26.16 5.37
CA SER A 23 6.08 27.01 6.41
C SER A 23 6.66 26.17 7.54
N ARG A 24 7.71 26.68 8.18
CA ARG A 24 8.33 26.01 9.34
C ARG A 24 7.36 26.06 10.53
N ILE A 25 6.94 24.91 11.01
CA ILE A 25 6.03 24.76 12.15
C ILE A 25 6.90 24.68 13.42
N PRO A 26 6.70 25.54 14.44
CA PRO A 26 7.35 25.40 15.73
C PRO A 26 7.11 24.01 16.34
N LEU A 27 8.12 23.44 17.03
CA LEU A 27 8.01 22.09 17.57
C LEU A 27 6.89 21.93 18.60
N ASP A 28 6.72 22.93 19.46
CA ASP A 28 5.64 22.99 20.45
C ASP A 28 4.25 22.99 19.79
N GLN A 29 4.11 23.70 18.69
CA GLN A 29 2.89 23.69 17.88
C GLN A 29 2.69 22.33 17.20
N LEU A 30 3.76 21.72 16.67
CA LEU A 30 3.68 20.39 16.08
C LEU A 30 3.25 19.35 17.12
N GLU A 31 3.79 19.39 18.32
CA GLU A 31 3.38 18.51 19.42
C GLU A 31 1.89 18.66 19.76
N GLN A 32 1.38 19.89 19.81
CA GLN A 32 -0.05 20.15 19.98
C GLN A 32 -0.90 19.56 18.84
N TRP A 33 -0.44 19.66 17.61
CA TRP A 33 -1.16 19.08 16.48
C TRP A 33 -1.09 17.54 16.44
N LEU A 34 0.00 16.95 16.91
CA LEU A 34 0.11 15.49 17.03
C LEU A 34 -0.92 14.90 18.00
N MET A 35 -1.42 15.69 18.96
CA MET A 35 -2.53 15.25 19.83
C MET A 35 -3.79 14.90 19.05
N LEU A 36 -4.02 15.49 17.86
CA LEU A 36 -5.17 15.16 16.99
C LEU A 36 -5.14 13.71 16.51
N VAL A 37 -3.96 13.13 16.41
CA VAL A 37 -3.73 11.74 15.99
C VAL A 37 -3.30 10.84 17.16
N LYS A 38 -3.42 11.34 18.41
CA LYS A 38 -2.91 10.67 19.61
C LYS A 38 -1.43 10.31 19.47
N GLY A 39 -0.66 11.19 18.83
CA GLY A 39 0.76 11.03 18.60
C GLY A 39 1.59 11.80 19.61
N GLU A 40 2.73 11.25 19.96
CA GLU A 40 3.76 11.90 20.78
C GLU A 40 5.08 12.02 20.01
N LEU A 41 5.71 13.19 20.07
CA LEU A 41 7.06 13.38 19.53
C LEU A 41 8.06 12.76 20.52
N LYS A 42 8.69 11.63 20.12
CA LYS A 42 9.68 10.91 20.92
C LYS A 42 11.12 11.33 20.62
N GLY A 43 11.34 12.04 19.54
CA GLY A 43 12.67 12.53 19.17
C GLY A 43 12.63 13.43 17.95
N HIS A 44 13.57 14.35 17.92
CA HIS A 44 13.85 15.23 16.81
C HIS A 44 15.36 15.32 16.62
N ASN A 45 15.83 14.96 15.43
CA ASN A 45 17.20 15.17 15.03
C ASN A 45 17.30 16.50 14.26
N SER A 46 17.91 17.50 14.84
CA SER A 46 18.03 18.85 14.25
C SER A 46 18.94 18.90 13.01
N GLU A 47 19.88 17.95 12.88
CA GLU A 47 20.82 17.91 11.75
C GLU A 47 20.16 17.28 10.51
N THR A 48 19.40 16.19 10.69
CA THR A 48 18.76 15.45 9.59
C THR A 48 17.32 15.85 9.35
N GLY A 49 16.70 16.58 10.30
CA GLY A 49 15.26 16.90 10.25
C GLY A 49 14.35 15.70 10.54
N GLU A 50 14.90 14.58 10.99
CA GLU A 50 14.09 13.40 11.31
C GLU A 50 13.27 13.63 12.57
N LEU A 51 11.98 13.31 12.48
CA LEU A 51 11.03 13.25 13.59
C LEU A 51 10.67 11.79 13.87
N ARG A 52 10.69 11.41 15.14
CA ARG A 52 10.24 10.10 15.60
C ARG A 52 8.95 10.27 16.40
N ILE A 53 7.86 9.72 15.87
CA ILE A 53 6.51 9.88 16.42
C ILE A 53 5.99 8.51 16.86
N GLU A 54 5.53 8.42 18.10
CA GLU A 54 4.81 7.26 18.62
C GLU A 54 3.31 7.53 18.59
N LEU A 55 2.53 6.59 18.01
CA LEU A 55 1.09 6.68 17.90
C LEU A 55 0.42 5.76 18.92
N GLN A 56 -0.42 6.33 19.76
CA GLN A 56 -1.11 5.63 20.85
C GLN A 56 -2.31 4.82 20.36
N ASP A 57 -2.88 5.21 19.20
CA ASP A 57 -4.06 4.56 18.64
C ASP A 57 -3.68 3.52 17.58
N SER A 58 -3.86 2.23 17.91
CA SER A 58 -3.60 1.12 16.99
C SER A 58 -4.77 0.81 16.04
N ASN A 59 -5.91 1.50 16.18
CA ASN A 59 -7.11 1.28 15.37
C ASN A 59 -7.18 2.14 14.10
N ARG A 60 -6.18 3.00 13.90
CA ARG A 60 -6.10 3.95 12.77
C ARG A 60 -4.83 3.68 11.94
N PRO A 61 -4.82 2.57 11.16
CA PRO A 61 -3.65 2.23 10.33
C PRO A 61 -3.35 3.29 9.26
N ASP A 62 -4.32 4.11 8.90
CA ASP A 62 -4.18 5.26 8.01
C ASP A 62 -3.31 6.38 8.60
N LEU A 63 -3.08 6.40 9.91
CA LEU A 63 -2.22 7.37 10.60
C LEU A 63 -0.77 6.90 10.77
N TRP A 64 -0.43 5.66 10.41
CA TRP A 64 0.92 5.12 10.58
C TRP A 64 1.90 5.55 9.48
N CYS A 65 1.68 6.72 8.93
CA CYS A 65 2.47 7.32 7.87
C CYS A 65 2.40 8.85 7.91
N CYS A 66 3.34 9.48 7.24
CA CYS A 66 3.45 10.93 7.16
C CYS A 66 2.19 11.57 6.58
N GLU A 67 1.68 11.01 5.49
CA GLU A 67 0.50 11.50 4.77
C GLU A 67 -0.76 11.47 5.64
N GLY A 68 -0.96 10.39 6.39
CA GLY A 68 -2.12 10.25 7.28
C GLY A 68 -2.14 11.27 8.39
N ILE A 69 -0.99 11.52 9.03
CA ILE A 69 -0.83 12.56 10.05
C ILE A 69 -1.09 13.93 9.44
N ALA A 70 -0.43 14.27 8.35
CA ALA A 70 -0.59 15.54 7.65
C ALA A 70 -2.06 15.79 7.24
N ARG A 71 -2.72 14.76 6.71
CA ARG A 71 -4.13 14.78 6.31
C ARG A 71 -5.04 15.16 7.48
N GLN A 72 -4.83 14.52 8.63
CA GLN A 72 -5.64 14.78 9.83
C GLN A 72 -5.45 16.22 10.34
N ILE A 73 -4.21 16.71 10.37
CA ILE A 73 -3.89 18.10 10.73
C ILE A 73 -4.55 19.07 9.74
N ARG A 74 -4.40 18.86 8.45
CA ARG A 74 -4.96 19.68 7.38
C ARG A 74 -6.49 19.76 7.43
N ILE A 75 -7.17 18.63 7.68
CA ILE A 75 -8.62 18.57 7.86
C ILE A 75 -9.03 19.46 9.06
N LYS A 76 -8.30 19.37 10.16
CA LYS A 76 -8.61 20.20 11.36
C LYS A 76 -8.41 21.68 11.10
N GLN A 77 -7.33 22.06 10.40
CA GLN A 77 -7.03 23.48 10.11
C GLN A 77 -8.03 24.11 9.13
N ARG A 78 -8.40 23.35 8.09
CA ARG A 78 -9.30 23.87 7.04
C ARG A 78 -10.79 23.72 7.36
N GLY A 79 -11.13 22.95 8.38
CA GLY A 79 -12.53 22.68 8.75
C GLY A 79 -13.32 21.90 7.70
N ALA A 80 -12.65 21.27 6.74
CA ALA A 80 -13.29 20.58 5.61
C ALA A 80 -12.65 19.19 5.39
N SER A 81 -13.48 18.20 5.07
CA SER A 81 -13.01 16.87 4.69
C SER A 81 -12.36 16.90 3.31
N ILE A 82 -11.36 16.03 3.12
CA ILE A 82 -10.72 15.85 1.82
C ILE A 82 -11.54 14.85 1.01
N SER A 83 -11.86 15.20 -0.23
CA SER A 83 -12.56 14.34 -1.17
C SER A 83 -11.59 13.84 -2.25
N TYR A 84 -11.56 12.54 -2.47
CA TYR A 84 -10.71 11.92 -3.48
C TYR A 84 -11.53 11.55 -4.73
N PRO A 85 -11.14 12.04 -5.92
CA PRO A 85 -11.88 11.77 -7.16
C PRO A 85 -12.02 10.29 -7.50
N PHE A 86 -11.05 9.46 -7.11
CA PHE A 86 -11.05 8.02 -7.41
C PHE A 86 -12.13 7.22 -6.65
N PHE A 87 -12.78 7.78 -5.65
CA PHE A 87 -13.96 7.19 -5.01
C PHE A 87 -15.28 7.49 -5.75
N LYS A 88 -15.29 8.42 -6.71
CA LYS A 88 -16.50 8.73 -7.47
C LYS A 88 -16.80 7.60 -8.47
N LYS A 89 -18.06 7.13 -8.51
CA LYS A 89 -18.54 5.96 -9.27
C LYS A 89 -18.38 6.00 -10.81
N GLN A 90 -17.96 7.11 -11.40
CA GLN A 90 -17.99 7.30 -12.87
C GLN A 90 -16.61 7.25 -13.55
N GLN A 91 -15.60 6.69 -12.92
CA GLN A 91 -14.30 6.57 -13.60
C GLN A 91 -14.32 5.39 -14.58
N ARG A 92 -13.95 5.66 -15.84
CA ARG A 92 -13.73 4.61 -16.85
C ARG A 92 -12.53 3.79 -16.44
N VAL A 93 -12.74 2.51 -16.15
CA VAL A 93 -11.66 1.59 -15.77
C VAL A 93 -11.04 1.02 -17.05
N ALA A 94 -9.77 1.38 -17.27
CA ALA A 94 -9.02 0.94 -18.45
C ALA A 94 -8.19 -0.33 -18.19
N ARG A 95 -7.84 -0.61 -16.92
CA ARG A 95 -6.92 -1.68 -16.53
C ARG A 95 -7.65 -2.77 -15.77
N LYS A 96 -7.22 -4.03 -16.00
CA LYS A 96 -7.86 -5.20 -15.39
C LYS A 96 -6.83 -6.07 -14.69
N LEU A 97 -7.25 -6.68 -13.58
CA LEU A 97 -6.56 -7.73 -12.88
C LEU A 97 -7.46 -8.97 -12.82
N LEU A 98 -6.97 -10.09 -13.35
CA LEU A 98 -7.70 -11.34 -13.47
C LEU A 98 -7.26 -12.29 -12.36
N VAL A 99 -8.21 -12.83 -11.60
CA VAL A 99 -7.95 -13.77 -10.51
C VAL A 99 -8.22 -15.20 -10.99
N ALA A 100 -7.24 -16.08 -10.87
CA ALA A 100 -7.39 -17.48 -11.25
C ALA A 100 -8.25 -18.29 -10.27
N PRO A 101 -8.92 -19.37 -10.71
CA PRO A 101 -9.56 -20.32 -9.81
C PRO A 101 -8.57 -20.97 -8.83
N GLY A 102 -9.04 -21.32 -7.64
CA GLY A 102 -8.24 -22.02 -6.61
C GLY A 102 -7.54 -21.11 -5.62
N LEU A 103 -7.38 -19.82 -5.93
CA LEU A 103 -6.83 -18.82 -5.00
C LEU A 103 -7.69 -18.63 -3.75
N ASP A 104 -8.98 -18.95 -3.82
CA ASP A 104 -9.92 -18.91 -2.70
C ASP A 104 -9.51 -19.78 -1.51
N ARG A 105 -8.67 -20.79 -1.75
CA ARG A 105 -8.16 -21.70 -0.72
C ARG A 105 -6.82 -21.25 -0.10
N ILE A 106 -6.13 -20.31 -0.73
CA ILE A 106 -4.76 -19.92 -0.33
C ILE A 106 -4.76 -18.45 0.09
N ARG A 107 -5.05 -17.55 -0.87
CA ARG A 107 -5.00 -16.11 -0.69
C ARG A 107 -5.99 -15.44 -1.64
N PRO A 108 -7.30 -15.44 -1.25
CA PRO A 108 -8.42 -15.22 -2.17
C PRO A 108 -8.54 -13.82 -2.74
N TYR A 109 -8.05 -12.81 -2.02
CA TYR A 109 -8.42 -11.44 -2.33
C TYR A 109 -7.26 -10.62 -2.84
N VAL A 110 -7.56 -9.77 -3.81
CA VAL A 110 -6.64 -8.78 -4.36
C VAL A 110 -7.38 -7.48 -4.62
N ALA A 111 -6.69 -6.37 -4.43
CA ALA A 111 -7.11 -5.03 -4.82
C ALA A 111 -5.91 -4.32 -5.47
N ALA A 112 -6.17 -3.42 -6.42
CA ALA A 112 -5.09 -2.71 -7.09
C ALA A 112 -5.53 -1.32 -7.56
N CYS A 113 -4.57 -0.40 -7.69
CA CYS A 113 -4.75 0.88 -8.35
C CYS A 113 -3.47 1.30 -9.08
N THR A 114 -3.57 2.29 -9.94
CA THR A 114 -2.42 2.96 -10.52
C THR A 114 -2.37 4.40 -10.06
N ALA A 115 -1.17 4.96 -9.94
CA ALA A 115 -0.94 6.34 -9.55
C ALA A 115 0.11 6.95 -10.48
N VAL A 116 -0.18 8.14 -11.02
CA VAL A 116 0.67 8.80 -12.02
C VAL A 116 0.83 10.27 -11.64
N GLY A 117 2.01 10.84 -11.88
CA GLY A 117 2.28 12.27 -11.71
C GLY A 117 2.94 12.67 -10.40
N TYR A 118 3.02 11.78 -9.42
CA TYR A 118 3.87 11.98 -8.25
C TYR A 118 5.27 11.44 -8.54
N ARG A 119 6.24 12.33 -8.63
CA ARG A 119 7.65 11.94 -8.79
C ARG A 119 8.23 11.53 -7.43
N VAL A 120 8.58 10.25 -7.31
CA VAL A 120 9.12 9.67 -6.08
C VAL A 120 10.42 10.35 -5.68
N THR A 121 10.44 10.95 -4.50
CA THR A 121 11.63 11.54 -3.86
C THR A 121 12.30 10.55 -2.92
N ALA A 122 13.49 10.84 -2.41
CA ALA A 122 14.17 9.99 -1.43
C ALA A 122 13.32 9.83 -0.14
N SER A 123 12.79 10.94 0.40
CA SER A 123 11.90 10.88 1.57
C SER A 123 10.60 10.14 1.25
N GLY A 124 10.01 10.39 0.08
CA GLY A 124 8.81 9.71 -0.37
C GLY A 124 8.98 8.20 -0.53
N LEU A 125 10.11 7.75 -1.09
CA LEU A 125 10.43 6.32 -1.19
C LEU A 125 10.54 5.67 0.20
N THR A 126 11.26 6.33 1.12
CA THR A 126 11.38 5.88 2.50
C THR A 126 10.00 5.76 3.17
N GLN A 127 9.12 6.74 2.97
CA GLN A 127 7.77 6.71 3.53
C GLN A 127 6.90 5.62 2.90
N LEU A 128 6.98 5.40 1.59
CA LEU A 128 6.26 4.32 0.91
C LEU A 128 6.67 2.94 1.46
N ILE A 129 7.97 2.69 1.59
CA ILE A 129 8.50 1.44 2.15
C ILE A 129 8.08 1.27 3.62
N GLN A 130 8.24 2.31 4.43
CA GLN A 130 7.87 2.27 5.85
C GLN A 130 6.37 2.00 6.04
N THR A 131 5.52 2.66 5.25
CA THR A 131 4.06 2.44 5.27
C THR A 131 3.72 1.01 4.89
N GLN A 132 4.35 0.48 3.82
CA GLN A 132 4.19 -0.90 3.38
C GLN A 132 4.55 -1.89 4.49
N GLU A 133 5.71 -1.71 5.12
CA GLU A 133 6.17 -2.59 6.20
C GLU A 133 5.26 -2.52 7.43
N LYS A 134 4.90 -1.32 7.90
CA LYS A 134 4.02 -1.14 9.06
C LYS A 134 2.64 -1.75 8.84
N LEU A 135 2.05 -1.51 7.66
CA LEU A 135 0.75 -2.09 7.34
C LEU A 135 0.82 -3.61 7.18
N ALA A 136 1.84 -4.14 6.51
CA ALA A 136 1.99 -5.58 6.33
C ALA A 136 2.32 -6.33 7.65
N ASP A 137 3.14 -5.73 8.50
CA ASP A 137 3.59 -6.39 9.74
C ASP A 137 2.52 -6.29 10.85
N ILE A 138 2.01 -5.09 11.12
CA ILE A 138 1.10 -4.85 12.26
C ILE A 138 -0.34 -5.15 11.83
N PHE A 139 -0.91 -4.39 10.88
CA PHE A 139 -2.27 -4.56 10.40
C PHE A 139 -2.45 -5.88 9.66
N GLY A 140 -1.49 -6.24 8.82
CA GLY A 140 -1.42 -7.48 8.06
C GLY A 140 -1.02 -8.72 8.86
N ARG A 141 -0.74 -8.59 10.16
CA ARG A 141 -0.33 -9.69 11.03
C ARG A 141 0.84 -10.48 10.45
N LYS A 142 1.95 -9.77 10.19
CA LYS A 142 3.14 -10.32 9.51
C LYS A 142 2.76 -10.94 8.16
N ARG A 143 2.11 -10.16 7.31
CA ARG A 143 1.67 -10.52 5.95
C ARG A 143 0.61 -11.63 5.85
N ARG A 144 0.14 -12.18 6.96
CA ARG A 144 -0.90 -13.24 6.95
C ARG A 144 -2.21 -12.74 6.39
N THR A 145 -2.66 -11.57 6.84
CA THR A 145 -3.96 -11.00 6.46
C THR A 145 -3.86 -10.14 5.21
N VAL A 146 -2.85 -9.25 5.13
CA VAL A 146 -2.58 -8.44 3.95
C VAL A 146 -1.07 -8.37 3.68
N SER A 147 -0.71 -8.30 2.41
CA SER A 147 0.61 -7.89 1.92
C SER A 147 0.44 -6.89 0.78
N ILE A 148 1.44 -6.05 0.58
CA ILE A 148 1.38 -4.94 -0.35
C ILE A 148 2.55 -5.04 -1.32
N GLY A 149 2.27 -4.88 -2.61
CA GLY A 149 3.26 -4.73 -3.67
C GLY A 149 3.22 -3.31 -4.24
N LEU A 150 4.41 -2.74 -4.41
CA LEU A 150 4.63 -1.47 -5.12
C LEU A 150 5.48 -1.77 -6.33
N TYR A 151 5.08 -1.26 -7.49
CA TYR A 151 5.72 -1.58 -8.75
C TYR A 151 5.84 -0.34 -9.63
N ARG A 152 6.84 -0.34 -10.51
CA ARG A 152 6.92 0.58 -11.63
C ARG A 152 5.81 0.23 -12.63
N LEU A 153 4.96 1.20 -12.96
CA LEU A 153 3.82 0.94 -13.85
C LEU A 153 4.23 0.82 -15.32
N ALA A 154 5.22 1.60 -15.75
CA ALA A 154 5.59 1.72 -17.16
C ALA A 154 5.91 0.39 -17.86
N PRO A 155 6.63 -0.58 -17.27
CA PRO A 155 6.91 -1.86 -17.92
C PRO A 155 5.72 -2.84 -17.91
N ILE A 156 4.66 -2.61 -17.14
CA ILE A 156 3.56 -3.57 -16.96
C ILE A 156 2.59 -3.54 -18.15
N VAL A 157 2.34 -4.70 -18.75
CA VAL A 157 1.35 -4.87 -19.80
C VAL A 157 0.09 -5.51 -19.24
N PHE A 158 -1.02 -4.77 -19.26
CA PHE A 158 -2.32 -5.28 -18.77
C PHE A 158 -3.03 -6.19 -19.78
N PRO A 159 -3.88 -7.15 -19.34
CA PRO A 159 -4.29 -7.38 -17.96
C PRO A 159 -3.15 -8.02 -17.12
N VAL A 160 -3.11 -7.68 -15.85
CA VAL A 160 -2.32 -8.42 -14.86
C VAL A 160 -3.12 -9.66 -14.46
N SER A 161 -2.47 -10.79 -14.29
CA SER A 161 -3.05 -12.03 -13.77
C SER A 161 -2.53 -12.35 -12.37
N TYR A 162 -3.43 -12.78 -11.50
CA TYR A 162 -3.13 -13.34 -10.19
C TYR A 162 -3.42 -14.84 -10.27
N ASP A 163 -2.36 -15.61 -10.42
CA ASP A 163 -2.41 -17.02 -10.81
C ASP A 163 -1.90 -17.96 -9.71
N LEU A 164 -2.16 -19.26 -9.90
CA LEU A 164 -1.53 -20.35 -9.18
C LEU A 164 -0.61 -21.12 -10.11
N VAL A 165 0.63 -21.36 -9.65
CA VAL A 165 1.66 -22.09 -10.40
C VAL A 165 2.35 -23.10 -9.50
N LYS A 166 2.90 -24.17 -10.07
CA LYS A 166 3.79 -25.07 -9.32
C LYS A 166 5.09 -24.34 -8.97
N PRO A 167 5.72 -24.67 -7.82
CA PRO A 167 6.89 -23.96 -7.32
C PRO A 167 8.08 -23.88 -8.28
N ASP A 168 8.20 -24.83 -9.22
CA ASP A 168 9.33 -24.92 -10.15
C ASP A 168 9.00 -24.43 -11.58
N GLU A 169 7.73 -24.09 -11.86
CA GLU A 169 7.27 -23.64 -13.19
C GLU A 169 7.62 -22.19 -13.52
N VAL A 170 7.80 -21.35 -12.50
CA VAL A 170 8.07 -19.93 -12.69
C VAL A 170 9.40 -19.55 -12.06
N ARG A 171 10.13 -18.71 -12.78
CA ARG A 171 11.43 -18.18 -12.37
C ARG A 171 11.47 -16.68 -12.59
N PHE A 172 12.09 -15.96 -11.66
CA PHE A 172 12.37 -14.52 -11.77
C PHE A 172 13.51 -14.13 -10.83
N THR A 173 14.07 -12.94 -10.99
CA THR A 173 15.04 -12.37 -10.05
C THR A 173 14.27 -11.71 -8.90
N PRO A 174 14.29 -12.26 -7.67
CA PRO A 174 13.61 -11.63 -6.55
C PRO A 174 14.33 -10.35 -6.13
N LEU A 175 13.57 -9.37 -5.66
CA LEU A 175 14.10 -8.10 -5.17
C LEU A 175 15.16 -8.33 -4.08
N GLY A 176 16.32 -7.69 -4.21
CA GLY A 176 17.46 -7.86 -3.31
C GLY A 176 18.40 -9.02 -3.68
N MET A 177 18.14 -9.72 -4.79
CA MET A 177 19.02 -10.78 -5.33
C MET A 177 19.47 -10.43 -6.74
N GLU A 178 20.57 -11.09 -7.18
CA GLU A 178 21.12 -10.96 -8.54
C GLU A 178 20.82 -12.19 -9.42
N THR A 179 20.39 -13.30 -8.81
CA THR A 179 20.19 -14.57 -9.49
C THR A 179 18.71 -14.86 -9.72
N VAL A 180 18.42 -15.45 -10.88
CA VAL A 180 17.07 -15.96 -11.22
C VAL A 180 16.78 -17.20 -10.40
N MET A 181 15.64 -17.22 -9.70
CA MET A 181 15.25 -18.29 -8.78
C MET A 181 13.83 -18.79 -9.08
N THR A 182 13.59 -20.08 -8.85
CA THR A 182 12.24 -20.63 -8.77
C THR A 182 11.54 -20.19 -7.47
N LEU A 183 10.21 -20.33 -7.39
CA LEU A 183 9.49 -20.05 -6.15
C LEU A 183 9.96 -20.96 -5.01
N ARG A 184 10.31 -22.22 -5.32
CA ARG A 184 10.89 -23.15 -4.34
C ARG A 184 12.21 -22.65 -3.79
N GLU A 185 13.13 -22.26 -4.66
CA GLU A 185 14.43 -21.72 -4.26
C GLU A 185 14.25 -20.43 -3.42
N ILE A 186 13.33 -19.55 -3.81
CA ILE A 186 13.01 -18.34 -3.03
C ILE A 186 12.54 -18.69 -1.61
N LEU A 187 11.67 -19.69 -1.45
CA LEU A 187 11.20 -20.10 -0.13
C LEU A 187 12.33 -20.69 0.75
N MET A 188 13.34 -21.31 0.12
CA MET A 188 14.45 -21.97 0.84
C MET A 188 15.61 -21.02 1.17
N VAL A 189 15.89 -20.06 0.30
CA VAL A 189 17.17 -19.31 0.33
C VAL A 189 16.96 -17.81 0.56
N HIS A 190 15.89 -17.23 -0.03
CA HIS A 190 15.64 -15.80 0.11
C HIS A 190 15.21 -15.45 1.54
N PRO A 191 15.79 -14.40 2.23
CA PRO A 191 15.42 -14.07 3.62
C PRO A 191 13.91 -13.93 3.85
N LYS A 192 13.21 -13.26 2.92
CA LYS A 192 11.73 -13.13 3.02
C LYS A 192 11.00 -14.44 2.72
N GLY A 193 11.59 -15.32 1.92
CA GLY A 193 11.07 -16.69 1.68
C GLY A 193 11.12 -17.53 2.95
N VAL A 194 12.25 -17.52 3.62
CA VAL A 194 12.46 -18.22 4.91
C VAL A 194 11.55 -17.64 6.00
N GLU A 195 11.42 -16.32 6.07
CA GLU A 195 10.61 -15.63 7.09
C GLU A 195 9.10 -15.85 6.91
N TYR A 196 8.61 -15.75 5.67
CA TYR A 196 7.16 -15.72 5.38
C TYR A 196 6.63 -16.96 4.65
N GLY A 197 7.50 -17.86 4.20
CA GLY A 197 7.09 -19.06 3.44
C GLY A 197 6.07 -19.94 4.16
N GLY A 198 6.13 -20.00 5.49
CA GLY A 198 5.14 -20.71 6.30
C GLY A 198 3.70 -20.22 6.16
N ILE A 199 3.47 -19.00 5.61
CA ILE A 199 2.11 -18.50 5.29
C ILE A 199 1.46 -19.30 4.15
N LEU A 200 2.28 -19.83 3.24
CA LEU A 200 1.88 -20.59 2.06
C LEU A 200 2.07 -22.10 2.24
N GLY A 201 2.42 -22.54 3.45
CA GLY A 201 2.76 -23.94 3.72
C GLY A 201 1.63 -24.92 3.40
N GLY A 202 1.99 -26.07 2.81
CA GLY A 202 1.08 -27.18 2.54
C GLY A 202 0.31 -27.12 1.22
N HIS A 203 0.58 -26.14 0.37
CA HIS A 203 -0.05 -26.05 -0.96
C HIS A 203 0.92 -26.47 -2.08
N ASP A 204 0.41 -27.31 -3.02
CA ASP A 204 1.17 -27.75 -4.19
C ASP A 204 1.34 -26.65 -5.24
N GLN A 205 0.50 -25.64 -5.20
CA GLN A 205 0.54 -24.46 -6.06
C GLN A 205 0.66 -23.19 -5.23
N LEU A 206 1.38 -22.21 -5.77
CA LEU A 206 1.72 -20.96 -5.10
C LEU A 206 1.22 -19.76 -5.90
N PRO A 207 0.79 -18.68 -5.22
CA PRO A 207 0.27 -17.49 -5.88
C PRO A 207 1.39 -16.68 -6.55
N VAL A 208 1.12 -16.18 -7.76
CA VAL A 208 2.03 -15.32 -8.53
C VAL A 208 1.23 -14.22 -9.22
N LEU A 209 1.76 -13.00 -9.24
CA LEU A 209 1.28 -11.93 -10.11
C LEU A 209 2.15 -11.85 -11.37
N ARG A 210 1.50 -11.81 -12.54
CA ARG A 210 2.17 -11.70 -13.84
C ARG A 210 1.45 -10.70 -14.73
N ASP A 211 2.18 -10.05 -15.60
CA ASP A 211 1.61 -9.22 -16.65
C ASP A 211 1.14 -10.06 -17.86
N ALA A 212 0.53 -9.42 -18.86
CA ALA A 212 0.03 -10.09 -20.06
C ALA A 212 1.13 -10.72 -20.93
N LYS A 213 2.40 -10.36 -20.74
CA LYS A 213 3.56 -10.99 -21.39
C LYS A 213 4.14 -12.16 -20.57
N GLY A 214 3.56 -12.45 -19.41
CA GLY A 214 4.04 -13.47 -18.49
C GLY A 214 5.19 -13.02 -17.59
N GLN A 215 5.57 -11.75 -17.63
CA GLN A 215 6.60 -11.20 -16.75
C GLN A 215 6.09 -11.18 -15.31
N VAL A 216 6.88 -11.70 -14.39
CA VAL A 216 6.51 -11.80 -12.97
C VAL A 216 6.62 -10.43 -12.31
N LEU A 217 5.53 -9.99 -11.66
CA LEU A 217 5.53 -8.82 -10.80
C LEU A 217 5.97 -9.18 -9.38
N SER A 218 5.38 -10.25 -8.85
CA SER A 218 5.68 -10.71 -7.49
C SER A 218 5.25 -12.15 -7.24
N PHE A 219 5.75 -12.65 -6.13
CA PHE A 219 5.34 -13.88 -5.45
C PHE A 219 4.69 -13.52 -4.09
N PRO A 220 3.39 -13.15 -4.06
CA PRO A 220 2.71 -12.76 -2.81
C PRO A 220 2.57 -13.94 -1.82
N PRO A 221 2.70 -13.72 -0.53
CA PRO A 221 3.04 -12.48 0.18
C PRO A 221 4.55 -12.31 0.39
N ILE A 222 5.39 -12.99 -0.39
CA ILE A 222 6.81 -13.18 -0.12
C ILE A 222 7.64 -11.98 -0.62
N ILE A 223 7.73 -11.80 -1.97
CA ILE A 223 8.67 -10.85 -2.55
C ILE A 223 8.25 -10.39 -3.95
N ASN A 224 8.59 -9.15 -4.30
CA ASN A 224 8.47 -8.60 -5.64
C ASN A 224 9.62 -9.07 -6.55
N SER A 225 9.42 -9.01 -7.86
CA SER A 225 10.52 -9.14 -8.81
C SER A 225 11.39 -7.87 -8.79
N ARG A 226 12.66 -8.02 -9.13
CA ARG A 226 13.60 -6.90 -9.24
C ARG A 226 13.26 -5.98 -10.41
N GLU A 227 12.91 -6.55 -11.55
CA GLU A 227 12.73 -5.82 -12.82
C GLU A 227 11.55 -4.84 -12.78
N ILE A 228 10.47 -5.19 -12.09
CA ILE A 228 9.24 -4.38 -12.02
C ILE A 228 8.98 -3.84 -10.62
N GLY A 229 9.29 -4.62 -9.59
CA GLY A 229 8.96 -4.34 -8.20
C GLY A 229 9.95 -3.44 -7.47
N GLU A 230 11.04 -3.00 -8.11
CA GLU A 230 11.99 -2.07 -7.53
C GLU A 230 11.62 -0.64 -7.90
N VAL A 231 10.77 0.00 -7.10
CA VAL A 231 10.48 1.43 -7.24
C VAL A 231 11.71 2.26 -6.88
N GLN A 232 12.05 3.24 -7.72
CA GLN A 232 13.25 4.06 -7.61
C GLN A 232 12.91 5.54 -7.46
N ILE A 233 13.87 6.32 -6.94
CA ILE A 233 13.79 7.78 -6.93
C ILE A 233 13.68 8.27 -8.38
N GLY A 234 12.69 9.14 -8.63
CA GLY A 234 12.40 9.68 -9.96
C GLY A 234 11.27 8.96 -10.69
N ASP A 235 10.85 7.77 -10.27
CA ASP A 235 9.65 7.12 -10.80
C ASP A 235 8.42 8.01 -10.56
N ASP A 236 7.55 8.11 -11.57
CA ASP A 236 6.34 8.94 -11.51
C ASP A 236 5.07 8.18 -11.91
N GLN A 237 5.20 6.89 -12.16
CA GLN A 237 4.12 5.99 -12.53
C GLN A 237 4.21 4.71 -11.70
N LEU A 238 3.25 4.53 -10.80
CA LEU A 238 3.23 3.42 -9.85
C LEU A 238 1.99 2.53 -10.07
N PHE A 239 2.18 1.24 -9.87
CA PHE A 239 1.11 0.27 -9.69
C PHE A 239 1.18 -0.24 -8.25
N VAL A 240 0.06 -0.20 -7.56
CA VAL A 240 -0.08 -0.69 -6.18
C VAL A 240 -1.03 -1.85 -6.18
N GLU A 241 -0.63 -2.94 -5.56
CA GLU A 241 -1.48 -4.10 -5.34
C GLU A 241 -1.46 -4.47 -3.85
N VAL A 242 -2.58 -5.01 -3.38
CA VAL A 242 -2.72 -5.59 -2.06
C VAL A 242 -3.37 -6.96 -2.20
N THR A 243 -2.70 -8.01 -1.73
CA THR A 243 -3.31 -9.34 -1.62
C THR A 243 -3.57 -9.72 -0.18
N GLY A 244 -4.54 -10.60 0.05
CA GLY A 244 -4.83 -11.03 1.42
C GLY A 244 -5.92 -12.09 1.57
N THR A 245 -6.20 -12.38 2.84
CA THR A 245 -7.21 -13.36 3.26
C THR A 245 -8.49 -12.72 3.81
N ASP A 246 -8.49 -11.38 3.97
CA ASP A 246 -9.63 -10.59 4.47
C ASP A 246 -9.92 -9.45 3.48
N LEU A 247 -11.06 -9.52 2.78
CA LEU A 247 -11.39 -8.58 1.71
C LEU A 247 -11.56 -7.12 2.18
N PRO A 248 -12.26 -6.83 3.29
CA PRO A 248 -12.29 -5.49 3.87
C PRO A 248 -10.91 -4.93 4.19
N MET A 249 -10.02 -5.72 4.80
CA MET A 249 -8.66 -5.27 5.12
C MET A 249 -7.82 -5.04 3.87
N VAL A 250 -7.93 -5.88 2.84
CA VAL A 250 -7.27 -5.71 1.53
C VAL A 250 -7.70 -4.40 0.89
N ALA A 251 -9.01 -4.15 0.81
CA ALA A 251 -9.56 -2.94 0.21
C ALA A 251 -9.19 -1.67 1.01
N LEU A 252 -9.26 -1.72 2.35
CA LEU A 252 -8.87 -0.60 3.21
C LEU A 252 -7.37 -0.27 3.07
N THR A 253 -6.51 -1.29 3.04
CA THR A 253 -5.07 -1.10 2.85
C THR A 253 -4.76 -0.41 1.52
N LEU A 254 -5.43 -0.83 0.43
CA LEU A 254 -5.28 -0.16 -0.86
C LEU A 254 -5.77 1.29 -0.81
N ASN A 255 -6.90 1.55 -0.15
CA ASN A 255 -7.44 2.90 0.00
C ASN A 255 -6.46 3.83 0.74
N ILE A 256 -5.75 3.32 1.75
CA ILE A 256 -4.71 4.08 2.47
C ILE A 256 -3.60 4.48 1.50
N PHE A 257 -3.07 3.54 0.70
CA PHE A 257 -2.03 3.84 -0.29
C PHE A 257 -2.52 4.81 -1.37
N ALA A 258 -3.73 4.61 -1.87
CA ALA A 258 -4.34 5.49 -2.87
C ALA A 258 -4.48 6.93 -2.36
N ALA A 259 -4.94 7.10 -1.12
CA ALA A 259 -5.05 8.40 -0.49
C ALA A 259 -3.68 9.04 -0.24
N ASN A 260 -2.70 8.27 0.23
CA ASN A 260 -1.34 8.76 0.48
C ASN A 260 -0.68 9.25 -0.81
N LEU A 261 -0.79 8.49 -1.90
CA LEU A 261 -0.26 8.90 -3.20
C LEU A 261 -0.97 10.14 -3.76
N ALA A 262 -2.30 10.22 -3.57
CA ALA A 262 -3.06 11.40 -3.98
C ALA A 262 -2.70 12.65 -3.16
N ASP A 263 -2.45 12.52 -1.86
CA ASP A 263 -1.98 13.63 -1.02
C ASP A 263 -0.60 14.15 -1.45
N ARG A 264 0.20 13.32 -2.11
CA ARG A 264 1.48 13.68 -2.73
C ARG A 264 1.32 14.22 -4.16
N GLY A 265 0.08 14.38 -4.64
CA GLY A 265 -0.21 14.95 -5.95
C GLY A 265 -0.39 13.93 -7.09
N ALA A 266 -0.36 12.62 -6.80
CA ALA A 266 -0.63 11.62 -7.83
C ALA A 266 -2.10 11.63 -8.28
N VAL A 267 -2.32 11.42 -9.56
CA VAL A 267 -3.63 11.05 -10.11
C VAL A 267 -3.79 9.54 -9.98
N VAL A 268 -4.68 9.13 -9.08
CA VAL A 268 -4.98 7.71 -8.84
C VAL A 268 -6.10 7.26 -9.78
N ALA A 269 -5.87 6.15 -10.49
CA ALA A 269 -6.87 5.53 -11.36
C ALA A 269 -7.18 4.10 -10.90
N PRO A 270 -8.47 3.70 -10.95
CA PRO A 270 -8.91 2.39 -10.51
C PRO A 270 -8.46 1.26 -11.45
N VAL A 271 -8.38 0.06 -10.87
CA VAL A 271 -8.20 -1.20 -11.59
C VAL A 271 -9.43 -2.08 -11.34
N GLU A 272 -9.96 -2.67 -12.41
CA GLU A 272 -11.06 -3.64 -12.31
C GLU A 272 -10.50 -5.01 -11.94
N ILE A 273 -11.01 -5.57 -10.86
CA ILE A 273 -10.72 -6.93 -10.42
C ILE A 273 -11.81 -7.86 -10.98
N GLN A 274 -11.39 -8.94 -11.64
CA GLN A 274 -12.29 -9.98 -12.12
C GLN A 274 -11.98 -11.29 -11.41
N SER A 275 -12.91 -11.80 -10.61
CA SER A 275 -12.76 -13.03 -9.83
C SER A 275 -13.72 -14.13 -10.32
N PRO A 276 -13.28 -15.39 -10.38
CA PRO A 276 -14.16 -16.52 -10.66
C PRO A 276 -15.15 -16.77 -9.52
N VAL A 277 -14.81 -16.37 -8.30
CA VAL A 277 -15.63 -16.52 -7.10
C VAL A 277 -16.37 -15.23 -6.79
N LYS A 278 -17.64 -15.31 -6.42
CA LYS A 278 -18.42 -14.16 -5.99
C LYS A 278 -17.99 -13.74 -4.59
N THR A 279 -17.58 -12.49 -4.46
CA THR A 279 -17.23 -11.84 -3.19
C THR A 279 -18.36 -10.95 -2.69
N ALA A 280 -18.16 -10.29 -1.55
CA ALA A 280 -19.08 -9.24 -1.06
C ALA A 280 -19.22 -8.07 -2.04
N PHE A 281 -18.22 -7.83 -2.92
CA PHE A 281 -18.25 -6.81 -3.97
C PHE A 281 -18.69 -7.37 -5.34
N GLY A 282 -19.11 -8.63 -5.40
CA GLY A 282 -19.49 -9.30 -6.64
C GLY A 282 -18.36 -10.13 -7.24
N ARG A 283 -18.46 -10.44 -8.54
CA ARG A 283 -17.38 -11.10 -9.33
C ARG A 283 -16.51 -10.11 -10.10
N ARG A 284 -16.99 -8.87 -10.23
CA ARG A 284 -16.26 -7.76 -10.86
C ARG A 284 -16.47 -6.54 -10.00
N TRP A 285 -15.38 -5.91 -9.61
CA TRP A 285 -15.38 -4.66 -8.84
C TRP A 285 -14.14 -3.84 -9.17
N SER A 286 -14.19 -2.57 -8.92
CA SER A 286 -13.04 -1.68 -9.11
C SER A 286 -12.51 -1.21 -7.76
N THR A 287 -11.21 -1.08 -7.65
CA THR A 287 -10.54 -0.56 -6.45
C THR A 287 -9.67 0.64 -6.83
N PRO A 288 -9.56 1.67 -5.97
CA PRO A 288 -10.06 1.81 -4.59
C PRO A 288 -11.59 1.80 -4.47
N ILE A 289 -12.10 1.43 -3.28
CA ILE A 289 -13.53 1.29 -3.01
C ILE A 289 -13.98 2.33 -2.00
N ASP A 290 -15.05 3.05 -2.30
CA ASP A 290 -15.78 3.85 -1.33
C ASP A 290 -16.64 2.95 -0.43
N PHE A 291 -16.27 2.84 0.84
CA PHE A 291 -17.06 2.12 1.86
C PHE A 291 -18.31 2.90 2.31
N GLY A 292 -18.51 4.12 1.80
CA GLY A 292 -19.54 5.04 2.24
C GLY A 292 -19.22 5.74 3.56
N ALA A 293 -20.06 6.69 3.93
CA ALA A 293 -19.92 7.37 5.21
C ALA A 293 -20.11 6.38 6.38
N PRO A 294 -19.34 6.49 7.46
CA PRO A 294 -19.54 5.66 8.64
C PRO A 294 -20.99 5.87 9.14
N ARG A 295 -21.72 4.78 9.32
CA ARG A 295 -23.06 4.83 9.89
C ARG A 295 -22.94 5.31 11.33
N THR A 296 -23.41 6.50 11.61
CA THR A 296 -23.59 6.98 12.98
C THR A 296 -24.64 6.09 13.65
N ILE A 297 -24.21 5.29 14.60
CA ILE A 297 -25.15 4.57 15.48
C ILE A 297 -25.50 5.60 16.56
N PRO A 298 -26.76 6.09 16.63
CA PRO A 298 -27.14 6.97 17.72
C PRO A 298 -27.00 6.20 19.02
N LEU A 299 -26.13 6.68 19.91
CA LEU A 299 -26.12 6.21 21.29
C LEU A 299 -27.49 6.52 21.85
N LYS A 300 -28.27 5.47 22.15
CA LYS A 300 -29.49 5.62 22.96
C LYS A 300 -29.01 6.09 24.34
N ALA A 301 -29.44 7.27 24.73
CA ALA A 301 -29.29 7.79 26.09
C ALA A 301 -29.95 6.87 27.10
#